data_b4e7b568f7902c1b869abc8dfb6f3bcf
#
_entry.id   b4e7b568f7902c1b869abc8dfb6f3bcf
#
_cell.length_a   1.000
_cell.length_b   1.000
_cell.length_c   1.000
_cell.angle_alpha   90.00
_cell.angle_beta   90.00
_cell.angle_gamma   90.00
#
_symmetry.space_group_name_H-M   'P 1'
#
loop_
_entity.id
_entity.type
_entity.pdbx_description
1 polymer ?
#
loop_
_entity_poly.entity_id
_entity_poly.type
_entity_poly.pdbx_seq_one_letter_code
_entity_poly.pdbx_strand_id
1 'polypeptide(L)'
;EIEERLPELIALLGMDDWIDRRCGTYSGGMRRRLDLAAGLLHRPQVLVLDEPTVGLDIESRNAIWQVLRLLRDEGVTILLSSHYLEEVDALADRLAIIEAGRVIAEGSPRELKQSLGGDRVTLRVREFSDPVEAERVHDLLQACEGVRQVVVNRAQGYSLNLVVEEEGVVAQIRETLAAAALPVFALALSRPSLDDVYLQATGRTLMDAELALVGQRDPKLERKRQMR
;
A
#
# COMPACT_ATOMS: atom_id res chain seq x y z
N GLU A 1 32.58 12.86 18.26
CA GLU A 1 31.46 11.90 18.11
C GLU A 1 30.43 12.38 17.08
N ILE A 2 29.80 13.59 17.24
CA ILE A 2 28.90 14.16 16.22
C ILE A 2 29.66 14.51 14.93
N GLU A 3 30.83 15.12 15.04
CA GLU A 3 31.66 15.50 13.89
C GLU A 3 32.14 14.29 13.06
N GLU A 4 32.30 13.13 13.68
CA GLU A 4 32.65 11.87 13.00
C GLU A 4 31.43 11.24 12.34
N ARG A 5 30.26 11.31 12.99
CA ARG A 5 29.01 10.70 12.51
C ARG A 5 28.35 11.45 11.36
N LEU A 6 28.49 12.77 11.34
CA LEU A 6 27.82 13.62 10.35
C LEU A 6 28.24 13.28 8.88
N PRO A 7 29.50 13.13 8.54
CA PRO A 7 29.91 12.72 7.19
C PRO A 7 29.34 11.35 6.78
N GLU A 8 29.29 10.37 7.71
CA GLU A 8 28.72 9.05 7.44
C GLU A 8 27.22 9.15 7.07
N LEU A 9 26.46 9.98 7.80
CA LEU A 9 25.04 10.16 7.53
C LEU A 9 24.78 10.95 6.23
N ILE A 10 25.61 11.94 5.93
CA ILE A 10 25.54 12.70 4.66
C ILE A 10 25.71 11.74 3.50
N ALA A 11 26.74 10.89 3.52
CA ALA A 11 27.01 9.91 2.48
C ALA A 11 25.88 8.84 2.41
N LEU A 12 25.47 8.28 3.57
CA LEU A 12 24.42 7.27 3.65
C LEU A 12 23.09 7.74 3.04
N LEU A 13 22.74 9.01 3.27
CA LEU A 13 21.47 9.59 2.83
C LEU A 13 21.58 10.35 1.49
N GLY A 14 22.77 10.34 0.85
CA GLY A 14 23.03 11.02 -0.43
C GLY A 14 22.73 12.52 -0.33
N MET A 15 23.32 13.19 0.66
CA MET A 15 23.09 14.61 0.94
C MET A 15 24.25 15.51 0.49
N ASP A 16 25.35 14.95 -0.02
CA ASP A 16 26.60 15.63 -0.32
C ASP A 16 26.43 16.88 -1.22
N ASP A 17 25.58 16.78 -2.26
CA ASP A 17 25.43 17.85 -3.26
C ASP A 17 24.62 19.07 -2.77
N TRP A 18 23.95 18.95 -1.63
CA TRP A 18 22.96 19.96 -1.23
C TRP A 18 22.94 20.32 0.25
N ILE A 19 23.64 19.59 1.12
CA ILE A 19 23.60 19.81 2.57
C ILE A 19 23.98 21.24 2.98
N ASP A 20 24.87 21.88 2.23
CA ASP A 20 25.30 23.26 2.49
C ASP A 20 24.32 24.34 2.01
N ARG A 21 23.24 23.95 1.32
CA ARG A 21 22.20 24.89 0.90
C ARG A 21 21.32 25.29 2.10
N ARG A 22 20.63 26.43 1.97
CA ARG A 22 19.65 26.84 3.00
C ARG A 22 18.47 25.87 3.05
N CYS A 23 18.10 25.39 4.23
CA CYS A 23 16.98 24.42 4.43
C CYS A 23 15.66 24.90 3.80
N GLY A 24 15.42 26.22 3.71
CA GLY A 24 14.24 26.76 3.04
C GLY A 24 14.15 26.46 1.53
N THR A 25 15.25 26.06 0.90
CA THR A 25 15.30 25.70 -0.54
C THR A 25 15.19 24.19 -0.78
N TYR A 26 15.05 23.38 0.28
CA TYR A 26 14.99 21.94 0.18
C TYR A 26 13.66 21.46 -0.39
N SER A 27 13.73 20.46 -1.28
CA SER A 27 12.55 19.70 -1.72
C SER A 27 11.98 18.88 -0.56
N GLY A 28 10.79 18.32 -0.75
CA GLY A 28 10.20 17.40 0.24
C GLY A 28 11.12 16.22 0.56
N GLY A 29 11.69 15.56 -0.45
CA GLY A 29 12.63 14.46 -0.29
C GLY A 29 13.92 14.86 0.43
N MET A 30 14.48 16.04 0.14
CA MET A 30 15.65 16.58 0.84
C MET A 30 15.36 16.83 2.33
N ARG A 31 14.21 17.42 2.66
CA ARG A 31 13.80 17.63 4.06
C ARG A 31 13.64 16.31 4.80
N ARG A 32 12.99 15.32 4.16
CA ARG A 32 12.78 14.02 4.77
C ARG A 32 14.09 13.28 5.05
N ARG A 33 15.08 13.36 4.15
CA ARG A 33 16.43 12.82 4.39
C ARG A 33 17.13 13.55 5.55
N LEU A 34 16.97 14.87 5.65
CA LEU A 34 17.52 15.64 6.77
C LEU A 34 16.87 15.24 8.11
N ASP A 35 15.54 15.08 8.15
CA ASP A 35 14.82 14.63 9.34
C ASP A 35 15.29 13.24 9.78
N LEU A 36 15.49 12.33 8.82
CA LEU A 36 16.02 11.00 9.08
C LEU A 36 17.46 11.06 9.60
N ALA A 37 18.32 11.91 8.99
CA ALA A 37 19.69 12.13 9.46
C ALA A 37 19.72 12.61 10.91
N ALA A 38 18.87 13.58 11.25
CA ALA A 38 18.77 14.11 12.62
C ALA A 38 18.35 13.02 13.62
N GLY A 39 17.41 12.15 13.25
CA GLY A 39 17.00 11.01 14.07
C GLY A 39 18.07 9.94 14.24
N LEU A 40 18.99 9.80 13.29
CA LEU A 40 20.07 8.81 13.31
C LEU A 40 21.37 9.29 13.95
N LEU A 41 21.46 10.58 14.26
CA LEU A 41 22.71 11.19 14.74
C LEU A 41 23.24 10.56 16.03
N HIS A 42 22.35 10.15 16.93
CA HIS A 42 22.67 9.56 18.23
C HIS A 42 22.72 8.02 18.23
N ARG A 43 22.74 7.38 17.06
CA ARG A 43 22.79 5.91 16.87
C ARG A 43 21.69 5.19 17.66
N PRO A 44 20.41 5.45 17.40
CA PRO A 44 19.32 4.82 18.13
C PRO A 44 19.27 3.31 17.87
N GLN A 45 18.90 2.55 18.89
CA GLN A 45 18.58 1.13 18.73
C GLN A 45 17.17 0.91 18.19
N VAL A 46 16.28 1.90 18.38
CA VAL A 46 14.89 1.89 17.90
C VAL A 46 14.60 3.19 17.19
N LEU A 47 14.12 3.09 15.96
CA LEU A 47 13.72 4.22 15.12
C LEU A 47 12.20 4.14 14.89
N VAL A 48 11.47 5.22 15.21
CA VAL A 48 10.03 5.31 14.99
C VAL A 48 9.77 6.31 13.86
N LEU A 49 9.07 5.87 12.82
CA LEU A 49 8.80 6.66 11.63
C LEU A 49 7.29 6.67 11.35
N ASP A 50 6.74 7.86 11.27
CA ASP A 50 5.34 8.07 10.90
C ASP A 50 5.28 8.54 9.45
N GLU A 51 4.69 7.68 8.58
CA GLU A 51 4.52 7.94 7.15
C GLU A 51 5.81 8.44 6.45
N PRO A 52 6.92 7.66 6.48
CA PRO A 52 8.25 8.18 6.11
C PRO A 52 8.39 8.63 4.66
N THR A 53 7.54 8.16 3.74
CA THR A 53 7.67 8.42 2.31
C THR A 53 6.49 9.16 1.69
N VAL A 54 5.55 9.64 2.51
CA VAL A 54 4.39 10.39 2.03
C VAL A 54 4.81 11.68 1.32
N GLY A 55 4.21 11.89 0.13
CA GLY A 55 4.47 13.07 -0.69
C GLY A 55 5.82 13.09 -1.40
N LEU A 56 6.55 11.98 -1.39
CA LEU A 56 7.80 11.83 -2.14
C LEU A 56 7.56 11.24 -3.53
N ASP A 57 8.41 11.65 -4.48
CA ASP A 57 8.53 10.99 -5.77
C ASP A 57 9.12 9.57 -5.62
N ILE A 58 9.00 8.77 -6.68
CA ILE A 58 9.42 7.36 -6.68
C ILE A 58 10.92 7.21 -6.37
N GLU A 59 11.77 8.09 -6.91
CA GLU A 59 13.21 8.02 -6.71
C GLU A 59 13.59 8.31 -5.24
N SER A 60 13.04 9.39 -4.67
CA SER A 60 13.22 9.75 -3.26
C SER A 60 12.70 8.66 -2.30
N ARG A 61 11.56 8.04 -2.62
CA ARG A 61 10.99 6.93 -1.86
C ARG A 61 11.94 5.73 -1.85
N ASN A 62 12.41 5.30 -3.03
CA ASN A 62 13.33 4.17 -3.16
C ASN A 62 14.63 4.40 -2.40
N ALA A 63 15.16 5.63 -2.43
CA ALA A 63 16.37 5.97 -1.69
C ALA A 63 16.17 5.83 -0.16
N ILE A 64 15.03 6.28 0.39
CA ILE A 64 14.70 6.08 1.79
C ILE A 64 14.54 4.59 2.12
N TRP A 65 13.87 3.81 1.28
CA TRP A 65 13.74 2.37 1.47
C TRP A 65 15.09 1.65 1.55
N GLN A 66 16.04 2.03 0.70
CA GLN A 66 17.40 1.48 0.75
C GLN A 66 18.07 1.78 2.10
N VAL A 67 17.97 3.02 2.57
CA VAL A 67 18.53 3.41 3.87
C VAL A 67 17.89 2.62 5.02
N LEU A 68 16.56 2.49 5.03
CA LEU A 68 15.86 1.73 6.07
C LEU A 68 16.26 0.25 6.08
N ARG A 69 16.47 -0.36 4.90
CA ARG A 69 16.98 -1.74 4.82
C ARG A 69 18.39 -1.85 5.39
N LEU A 70 19.31 -0.93 5.06
CA LEU A 70 20.66 -0.93 5.60
C LEU A 70 20.65 -0.80 7.12
N LEU A 71 19.86 0.11 7.68
CA LEU A 71 19.74 0.29 9.12
C LEU A 71 19.19 -0.96 9.81
N ARG A 72 18.18 -1.62 9.24
CA ARG A 72 17.65 -2.88 9.74
C ARG A 72 18.74 -3.97 9.72
N ASP A 73 19.49 -4.08 8.64
CA ASP A 73 20.56 -5.07 8.48
C ASP A 73 21.74 -4.79 9.44
N GLU A 74 21.93 -3.53 9.88
CA GLU A 74 22.81 -3.13 10.96
C GLU A 74 22.24 -3.40 12.37
N GLY A 75 21.03 -3.92 12.48
CA GLY A 75 20.39 -4.30 13.75
C GLY A 75 19.54 -3.20 14.40
N VAL A 76 19.25 -2.10 13.71
CA VAL A 76 18.31 -1.08 14.21
C VAL A 76 16.88 -1.62 14.10
N THR A 77 16.15 -1.59 15.22
CA THR A 77 14.71 -1.92 15.21
C THR A 77 13.92 -0.73 14.64
N ILE A 78 13.15 -0.96 13.60
CA ILE A 78 12.37 0.09 12.94
C ILE A 78 10.89 -0.19 13.15
N LEU A 79 10.18 0.78 13.77
CA LEU A 79 8.72 0.82 13.81
C LEU A 79 8.25 1.91 12.85
N LEU A 80 7.54 1.53 11.79
CA LEU A 80 7.01 2.49 10.82
C LEU A 80 5.49 2.38 10.70
N SER A 81 4.80 3.50 10.54
CA SER A 81 3.45 3.56 10.02
C SER A 81 3.49 3.87 8.53
N SER A 82 2.59 3.27 7.76
CA SER A 82 2.40 3.60 6.35
C SER A 82 0.99 3.19 5.88
N HIS A 83 0.41 3.95 4.98
CA HIS A 83 -0.76 3.56 4.21
C HIS A 83 -0.38 3.04 2.81
N TYR A 84 0.90 3.03 2.46
CA TYR A 84 1.40 2.40 1.24
C TYR A 84 1.72 0.93 1.50
N LEU A 85 0.82 0.02 1.13
CA LEU A 85 1.01 -1.42 1.35
C LEU A 85 2.22 -1.98 0.61
N GLU A 86 2.61 -1.38 -0.52
CA GLU A 86 3.86 -1.72 -1.23
C GLU A 86 5.11 -1.41 -0.38
N GLU A 87 5.11 -0.30 0.38
CA GLU A 87 6.20 0.04 1.29
C GLU A 87 6.32 -0.99 2.41
N VAL A 88 5.19 -1.33 3.01
CA VAL A 88 5.12 -2.34 4.07
C VAL A 88 5.58 -3.70 3.56
N ASP A 89 5.12 -4.12 2.36
CA ASP A 89 5.54 -5.38 1.74
C ASP A 89 7.04 -5.45 1.44
N ALA A 90 7.63 -4.30 1.08
CA ALA A 90 9.04 -4.19 0.74
C ALA A 90 9.99 -4.12 1.94
N LEU A 91 9.52 -3.61 3.08
CA LEU A 91 10.37 -3.26 4.23
C LEU A 91 10.10 -4.08 5.48
N ALA A 92 8.85 -4.47 5.76
CA ALA A 92 8.47 -5.04 7.03
C ALA A 92 8.82 -6.52 7.16
N ASP A 93 9.41 -6.91 8.29
CA ASP A 93 9.54 -8.32 8.68
C ASP A 93 8.21 -8.82 9.27
N ARG A 94 7.50 -7.96 10.00
CA ARG A 94 6.15 -8.19 10.55
C ARG A 94 5.32 -6.92 10.44
N LEU A 95 4.02 -7.09 10.28
CA LEU A 95 3.08 -5.97 10.23
C LEU A 95 1.81 -6.28 11.00
N ALA A 96 1.12 -5.23 11.40
CA ALA A 96 -0.26 -5.29 11.90
C ALA A 96 -1.14 -4.33 11.06
N ILE A 97 -2.23 -4.83 10.52
CA ILE A 97 -3.24 -4.00 9.85
C ILE A 97 -4.22 -3.51 10.91
N ILE A 98 -4.36 -2.19 11.02
CA ILE A 98 -5.23 -1.55 12.01
C ILE A 98 -6.41 -0.89 11.29
N GLU A 99 -7.62 -1.25 11.65
CA GLU A 99 -8.86 -0.68 11.16
C GLU A 99 -9.77 -0.29 12.33
N ALA A 100 -10.27 0.95 12.32
CA ALA A 100 -11.12 1.50 13.38
C ALA A 100 -10.57 1.28 14.82
N GLY A 101 -9.25 1.40 14.98
CA GLY A 101 -8.56 1.24 16.28
C GLY A 101 -8.38 -0.21 16.73
N ARG A 102 -8.59 -1.18 15.84
CA ARG A 102 -8.41 -2.62 16.13
C ARG A 102 -7.42 -3.24 15.18
N VAL A 103 -6.61 -4.16 15.68
CA VAL A 103 -5.78 -5.02 14.83
C VAL A 103 -6.68 -6.06 14.19
N ILE A 104 -6.73 -6.08 12.86
CA ILE A 104 -7.58 -7.00 12.07
C ILE A 104 -6.77 -8.10 11.38
N ALA A 105 -5.46 -7.89 11.19
CA ALA A 105 -4.53 -8.90 10.72
C ALA A 105 -3.12 -8.60 11.26
N GLU A 106 -2.36 -9.64 11.59
CA GLU A 106 -0.98 -9.53 12.08
C GLU A 106 -0.15 -10.72 11.57
N GLY A 107 1.08 -10.47 11.15
CA GLY A 107 2.01 -11.50 10.67
C GLY A 107 3.12 -10.91 9.80
N SER A 108 3.92 -11.76 9.19
CA SER A 108 4.82 -11.31 8.11
C SER A 108 4.01 -11.07 6.82
N PRO A 109 4.50 -10.21 5.91
CA PRO A 109 3.87 -9.99 4.60
C PRO A 109 3.62 -11.32 3.85
N ARG A 110 4.59 -12.23 3.94
CA ARG A 110 4.51 -13.55 3.31
C ARG A 110 3.41 -14.43 3.91
N GLU A 111 3.35 -14.54 5.23
CA GLU A 111 2.32 -15.33 5.94
C GLU A 111 0.93 -14.83 5.62
N LEU A 112 0.72 -13.51 5.68
CA LEU A 112 -0.57 -12.89 5.41
C LEU A 112 -1.01 -13.12 3.95
N LYS A 113 -0.10 -12.96 2.97
CA LYS A 113 -0.42 -13.26 1.58
C LYS A 113 -0.71 -14.74 1.35
N GLN A 114 0.03 -15.64 1.99
CA GLN A 114 -0.19 -17.09 1.89
C GLN A 114 -1.52 -17.53 2.52
N SER A 115 -1.97 -16.87 3.60
CA SER A 115 -3.24 -17.20 4.26
C SER A 115 -4.47 -16.96 3.38
N LEU A 116 -4.34 -16.11 2.36
CA LEU A 116 -5.42 -15.83 1.42
C LEU A 116 -5.75 -17.03 0.52
N GLY A 117 -4.77 -17.89 0.24
CA GLY A 117 -4.88 -19.01 -0.70
C GLY A 117 -5.34 -18.57 -2.10
N GLY A 118 -5.08 -19.38 -3.11
CA GLY A 118 -5.52 -19.15 -4.49
C GLY A 118 -4.86 -17.94 -5.18
N ASP A 119 -5.22 -17.76 -6.44
CA ASP A 119 -4.78 -16.67 -7.28
C ASP A 119 -5.77 -15.50 -7.25
N ARG A 120 -5.32 -14.32 -7.67
CA ARG A 120 -6.14 -13.09 -7.75
C ARG A 120 -6.47 -12.76 -9.19
N VAL A 121 -7.75 -12.54 -9.47
CA VAL A 121 -8.19 -12.08 -10.78
C VAL A 121 -8.83 -10.71 -10.63
N THR A 122 -8.26 -9.72 -11.33
CA THR A 122 -8.92 -8.42 -11.50
C THR A 122 -9.63 -8.41 -12.85
N LEU A 123 -10.93 -8.19 -12.83
CA LEU A 123 -11.80 -8.21 -13.99
C LEU A 123 -12.50 -6.87 -14.19
N ARG A 124 -12.57 -6.42 -15.44
CA ARG A 124 -13.47 -5.35 -15.88
C ARG A 124 -14.27 -5.83 -17.09
N VAL A 125 -15.57 -5.65 -17.04
CA VAL A 125 -16.45 -5.94 -18.18
C VAL A 125 -16.52 -4.77 -19.15
N ARG A 126 -16.33 -3.52 -18.66
CA ARG A 126 -16.23 -2.29 -19.45
C ARG A 126 -15.16 -1.38 -18.85
N GLU A 127 -14.77 -0.33 -19.57
CA GLU A 127 -13.87 0.70 -19.04
C GLU A 127 -14.47 1.40 -17.80
N PHE A 128 -15.77 1.73 -17.89
CA PHE A 128 -16.59 2.24 -16.78
C PHE A 128 -17.87 1.41 -16.72
N SER A 129 -17.99 0.53 -15.74
CA SER A 129 -19.18 -0.29 -15.55
C SER A 129 -20.27 0.49 -14.82
N ASP A 130 -21.51 0.20 -15.16
CA ASP A 130 -22.67 0.62 -14.37
C ASP A 130 -22.70 -0.17 -13.04
N PRO A 131 -23.07 0.46 -11.92
CA PRO A 131 -23.21 -0.25 -10.63
C PRO A 131 -24.08 -1.50 -10.71
N VAL A 132 -25.19 -1.44 -11.43
CA VAL A 132 -26.15 -2.57 -11.59
C VAL A 132 -25.53 -3.69 -12.41
N GLU A 133 -24.79 -3.35 -13.48
CA GLU A 133 -24.05 -4.33 -14.28
C GLU A 133 -22.96 -5.02 -13.44
N ALA A 134 -22.23 -4.26 -12.63
CA ALA A 134 -21.19 -4.80 -11.76
C ALA A 134 -21.74 -5.77 -10.71
N GLU A 135 -22.87 -5.44 -10.08
CA GLU A 135 -23.53 -6.35 -9.12
C GLU A 135 -24.05 -7.62 -9.81
N ARG A 136 -24.60 -7.49 -11.02
CA ARG A 136 -25.01 -8.65 -11.83
C ARG A 136 -23.82 -9.57 -12.16
N VAL A 137 -22.67 -9.00 -12.52
CA VAL A 137 -21.44 -9.75 -12.80
C VAL A 137 -20.90 -10.38 -11.52
N HIS A 138 -20.95 -9.67 -10.41
CA HIS A 138 -20.61 -10.20 -9.10
C HIS A 138 -21.39 -11.48 -8.79
N ASP A 139 -22.72 -11.44 -8.85
CA ASP A 139 -23.58 -12.57 -8.52
C ASP A 139 -23.33 -13.77 -9.46
N LEU A 140 -23.12 -13.49 -10.75
CA LEU A 140 -22.83 -14.50 -11.74
C LEU A 140 -21.51 -15.22 -11.45
N LEU A 141 -20.46 -14.48 -11.13
CA LEU A 141 -19.13 -15.02 -10.89
C LEU A 141 -19.00 -15.63 -9.49
N GLN A 142 -19.72 -15.15 -8.48
CA GLN A 142 -19.76 -15.76 -7.16
C GLN A 142 -20.36 -17.17 -7.19
N ALA A 143 -21.19 -17.49 -8.19
CA ALA A 143 -21.77 -18.80 -8.40
C ALA A 143 -20.87 -19.76 -9.21
N CYS A 144 -19.75 -19.30 -9.75
CA CYS A 144 -18.82 -20.14 -10.52
C CYS A 144 -18.02 -21.06 -9.60
N GLU A 145 -17.87 -22.32 -10.01
CA GLU A 145 -17.01 -23.28 -9.33
C GLU A 145 -15.55 -22.81 -9.37
N GLY A 146 -14.83 -22.96 -8.25
CA GLY A 146 -13.45 -22.50 -8.11
C GLY A 146 -13.29 -21.01 -7.84
N VAL A 147 -14.36 -20.22 -7.80
CA VAL A 147 -14.35 -18.82 -7.35
C VAL A 147 -14.74 -18.77 -5.87
N ARG A 148 -13.78 -18.38 -5.02
CA ARG A 148 -14.00 -18.33 -3.55
C ARG A 148 -14.69 -17.05 -3.11
N GLN A 149 -14.30 -15.94 -3.73
CA GLN A 149 -14.78 -14.62 -3.35
C GLN A 149 -14.79 -13.68 -4.55
N VAL A 150 -15.79 -12.83 -4.61
CA VAL A 150 -15.87 -11.71 -5.56
C VAL A 150 -16.13 -10.43 -4.79
N VAL A 151 -15.39 -9.36 -5.09
CA VAL A 151 -15.57 -8.05 -4.46
C VAL A 151 -15.61 -6.98 -5.55
N VAL A 152 -16.63 -6.13 -5.52
CA VAL A 152 -16.77 -4.99 -6.43
C VAL A 152 -15.98 -3.80 -5.89
N ASN A 153 -14.97 -3.36 -6.65
CA ASN A 153 -14.16 -2.20 -6.31
C ASN A 153 -14.77 -0.92 -6.91
N ARG A 154 -15.53 -0.19 -6.08
CA ARG A 154 -16.25 1.03 -6.49
C ARG A 154 -15.30 2.18 -6.83
N ALA A 155 -14.18 2.31 -6.12
CA ALA A 155 -13.20 3.38 -6.34
C ALA A 155 -12.45 3.23 -7.67
N GLN A 156 -12.40 2.01 -8.23
CA GLN A 156 -11.73 1.72 -9.50
C GLN A 156 -12.73 1.41 -10.64
N GLY A 157 -13.76 2.20 -10.79
CA GLY A 157 -14.70 2.08 -11.90
C GLY A 157 -15.48 0.76 -11.92
N TYR A 158 -15.85 0.26 -10.73
CA TYR A 158 -16.57 -0.99 -10.53
C TYR A 158 -15.85 -2.22 -11.11
N SER A 159 -14.53 -2.26 -11.03
CA SER A 159 -13.78 -3.49 -11.30
C SER A 159 -14.11 -4.56 -10.26
N LEU A 160 -13.99 -5.83 -10.64
CA LEU A 160 -14.22 -6.95 -9.75
C LEU A 160 -12.86 -7.58 -9.39
N ASN A 161 -12.64 -7.78 -8.10
CA ASN A 161 -11.51 -8.52 -7.58
C ASN A 161 -11.99 -9.89 -7.11
N LEU A 162 -11.43 -10.95 -7.69
CA LEU A 162 -11.81 -12.32 -7.41
C LEU A 162 -10.65 -13.06 -6.74
N VAL A 163 -10.99 -14.00 -5.88
CA VAL A 163 -10.10 -15.04 -5.39
C VAL A 163 -10.50 -16.33 -6.09
N VAL A 164 -9.57 -16.93 -6.83
CA VAL A 164 -9.78 -18.17 -7.56
C VAL A 164 -8.88 -19.28 -7.01
N GLU A 165 -9.32 -20.53 -7.04
CA GLU A 165 -8.56 -21.65 -6.46
C GLU A 165 -7.28 -21.93 -7.23
N GLU A 166 -7.36 -21.84 -8.56
CA GLU A 166 -6.25 -22.08 -9.48
C GLU A 166 -6.41 -21.29 -10.79
N GLU A 167 -5.35 -21.16 -11.55
CA GLU A 167 -5.33 -20.43 -12.82
C GLU A 167 -6.37 -20.96 -13.85
N GLY A 168 -6.67 -22.26 -13.81
CA GLY A 168 -7.64 -22.89 -14.72
C GLY A 168 -9.05 -22.29 -14.64
N VAL A 169 -9.45 -21.74 -13.50
CA VAL A 169 -10.75 -21.09 -13.28
C VAL A 169 -10.93 -19.84 -14.16
N VAL A 170 -9.84 -19.21 -14.61
CA VAL A 170 -9.89 -18.03 -15.48
C VAL A 170 -10.57 -18.35 -16.83
N ALA A 171 -10.35 -19.54 -17.38
CA ALA A 171 -11.01 -19.97 -18.61
C ALA A 171 -12.54 -20.09 -18.41
N GLN A 172 -12.95 -20.70 -17.30
CA GLN A 172 -14.36 -20.85 -16.94
C GLN A 172 -15.05 -19.48 -16.69
N ILE A 173 -14.36 -18.53 -16.04
CA ILE A 173 -14.85 -17.16 -15.89
C ILE A 173 -15.13 -16.53 -17.25
N ARG A 174 -14.21 -16.66 -18.21
CA ARG A 174 -14.41 -16.13 -19.58
C ARG A 174 -15.60 -16.75 -20.30
N GLU A 175 -15.75 -18.07 -20.21
CA GLU A 175 -16.87 -18.81 -20.81
C GLU A 175 -18.21 -18.39 -20.18
N THR A 176 -18.27 -18.26 -18.87
CA THR A 176 -19.47 -17.82 -18.15
C THR A 176 -19.90 -16.41 -18.55
N LEU A 177 -18.94 -15.47 -18.66
CA LEU A 177 -19.22 -14.12 -19.12
C LEU A 177 -19.67 -14.08 -20.58
N ALA A 178 -19.04 -14.88 -21.45
CA ALA A 178 -19.42 -14.96 -22.85
C ALA A 178 -20.84 -15.53 -23.02
N ALA A 179 -21.22 -16.57 -22.26
CA ALA A 179 -22.56 -17.14 -22.25
C ALA A 179 -23.63 -16.13 -21.78
N ALA A 180 -23.26 -15.23 -20.87
CA ALA A 180 -24.14 -14.14 -20.39
C ALA A 180 -24.14 -12.90 -21.30
N ALA A 181 -23.47 -12.95 -22.48
CA ALA A 181 -23.25 -11.83 -23.39
C ALA A 181 -22.61 -10.60 -22.73
N LEU A 182 -21.75 -10.81 -21.72
CA LEU A 182 -21.00 -9.77 -21.03
C LEU A 182 -19.59 -9.67 -21.65
N PRO A 183 -19.16 -8.47 -22.10
CA PRO A 183 -17.82 -8.30 -22.65
C PRO A 183 -16.77 -8.41 -21.55
N VAL A 184 -15.56 -8.79 -21.90
CA VAL A 184 -14.38 -8.70 -21.02
C VAL A 184 -13.49 -7.59 -21.56
N PHE A 185 -13.49 -6.45 -20.89
CA PHE A 185 -12.63 -5.31 -21.24
C PHE A 185 -11.19 -5.53 -20.78
N ALA A 186 -11.02 -5.99 -19.55
CA ALA A 186 -9.71 -6.33 -18.99
C ALA A 186 -9.84 -7.51 -18.03
N LEU A 187 -8.84 -8.39 -18.03
CA LEU A 187 -8.69 -9.47 -17.08
C LEU A 187 -7.20 -9.66 -16.81
N ALA A 188 -6.81 -9.54 -15.54
CA ALA A 188 -5.44 -9.75 -15.09
C ALA A 188 -5.42 -10.81 -13.98
N LEU A 189 -4.50 -11.75 -14.09
CA LEU A 189 -4.18 -12.73 -13.05
C LEU A 189 -2.95 -12.24 -12.30
N SER A 190 -2.95 -12.29 -10.99
CA SER A 190 -1.83 -11.89 -10.13
C SER A 190 -1.71 -12.78 -8.91
N ARG A 191 -0.53 -12.75 -8.29
CA ARG A 191 -0.34 -13.35 -6.97
C ARG A 191 -0.97 -12.48 -5.89
N PRO A 192 -1.37 -13.05 -4.73
CA PRO A 192 -1.89 -12.29 -3.61
C PRO A 192 -0.95 -11.15 -3.18
N SER A 193 -1.54 -9.99 -2.91
CA SER A 193 -0.89 -8.78 -2.40
C SER A 193 -1.34 -8.46 -0.96
N LEU A 194 -0.73 -7.48 -0.31
CA LEU A 194 -1.24 -6.96 0.97
C LEU A 194 -2.54 -6.17 0.80
N ASP A 195 -2.80 -5.60 -0.39
CA ASP A 195 -4.10 -5.00 -0.71
C ASP A 195 -5.22 -6.02 -0.67
N ASP A 196 -4.95 -7.25 -1.15
CA ASP A 196 -5.92 -8.35 -1.07
C ASP A 196 -6.16 -8.80 0.38
N VAL A 197 -5.11 -8.79 1.22
CA VAL A 197 -5.24 -9.06 2.66
C VAL A 197 -6.17 -8.04 3.31
N TYR A 198 -5.93 -6.75 3.03
CA TYR A 198 -6.76 -5.66 3.55
C TYR A 198 -8.20 -5.80 3.06
N LEU A 199 -8.40 -6.03 1.76
CA LEU A 199 -9.71 -6.22 1.14
C LEU A 199 -10.48 -7.40 1.75
N GLN A 200 -9.82 -8.54 1.97
CA GLN A 200 -10.45 -9.71 2.60
C GLN A 200 -10.84 -9.43 4.06
N ALA A 201 -9.98 -8.74 4.81
CA ALA A 201 -10.21 -8.47 6.23
C ALA A 201 -11.30 -7.40 6.46
N THR A 202 -11.47 -6.43 5.54
CA THR A 202 -12.35 -5.28 5.73
C THR A 202 -13.58 -5.27 4.81
N GLY A 203 -13.55 -6.05 3.73
CA GLY A 203 -14.58 -6.04 2.67
C GLY A 203 -14.54 -4.81 1.75
N ARG A 204 -13.50 -3.96 1.86
CA ARG A 204 -13.31 -2.75 1.05
C ARG A 204 -11.84 -2.55 0.71
N THR A 205 -11.55 -1.81 -0.36
CA THR A 205 -10.17 -1.45 -0.69
C THR A 205 -9.64 -0.38 0.25
N LEU A 206 -8.31 -0.27 0.35
CA LEU A 206 -7.68 0.81 1.12
C LEU A 206 -8.09 2.19 0.57
N MET A 207 -8.19 2.34 -0.75
CA MET A 207 -8.64 3.56 -1.40
C MET A 207 -10.09 3.93 -1.02
N ASP A 208 -11.02 2.96 -0.94
CA ASP A 208 -12.39 3.20 -0.47
C ASP A 208 -12.40 3.66 0.99
N ALA A 209 -11.53 3.08 1.84
CA ALA A 209 -11.39 3.48 3.23
C ALA A 209 -10.88 4.92 3.37
N GLU A 210 -9.87 5.30 2.59
CA GLU A 210 -9.32 6.67 2.57
C GLU A 210 -10.35 7.69 2.08
N LEU A 211 -11.08 7.40 1.00
CA LEU A 211 -12.14 8.26 0.48
C LEU A 211 -13.27 8.48 1.52
N ALA A 212 -13.65 7.43 2.26
CA ALA A 212 -14.62 7.54 3.33
C ALA A 212 -14.14 8.46 4.46
N LEU A 213 -12.85 8.43 4.81
CA LEU A 213 -12.26 9.31 5.81
C LEU A 213 -12.18 10.77 5.35
N VAL A 214 -11.86 11.02 4.07
CA VAL A 214 -11.84 12.38 3.49
C VAL A 214 -13.22 13.00 3.53
N GLY A 215 -14.28 12.23 3.24
CA GLY A 215 -15.67 12.72 3.32
C GLY A 215 -16.15 13.06 4.74
N GLN A 216 -15.47 12.55 5.78
CA GLN A 216 -15.79 12.80 7.19
C GLN A 216 -14.95 13.92 7.83
N ARG A 217 -13.90 14.41 7.14
CA ARG A 217 -13.02 15.47 7.67
C ARG A 217 -13.75 16.81 7.67
N ASP A 218 -13.83 17.46 8.85
CA ASP A 218 -14.36 18.82 8.98
C ASP A 218 -13.32 19.83 8.42
N PRO A 219 -13.64 20.56 7.33
CA PRO A 219 -12.74 21.54 6.72
C PRO A 219 -12.26 22.65 7.68
N LYS A 220 -12.98 22.89 8.80
CA LYS A 220 -12.62 23.89 9.81
C LYS A 220 -11.49 23.42 10.72
N LEU A 221 -11.35 22.12 10.96
CA LEU A 221 -10.27 21.53 11.76
C LEU A 221 -8.94 21.48 11.00
N GLU A 222 -8.97 21.27 9.70
CA GLU A 222 -7.76 21.27 8.85
C GLU A 222 -7.13 22.68 8.75
N ARG A 223 -7.95 23.72 8.58
CA ARG A 223 -7.44 25.11 8.57
C ARG A 223 -6.74 25.49 9.87
N LYS A 224 -7.17 24.96 11.02
CA LYS A 224 -6.50 25.21 12.32
C LYS A 224 -5.17 24.44 12.47
N ARG A 225 -4.98 23.32 11.80
CA ARG A 225 -3.71 22.54 11.81
C ARG A 225 -2.64 23.16 10.91
N GLN A 226 -3.04 23.76 9.78
CA GLN A 226 -2.11 24.43 8.86
C GLN A 226 -1.63 25.81 9.34
N MET A 227 -2.26 26.38 10.38
CA MET A 227 -1.90 27.68 10.97
C MET A 227 -1.06 27.55 12.26
N ARG A 228 -0.58 26.36 12.61
CA ARG A 228 0.38 26.09 13.69
C ARG A 228 1.68 25.50 13.13
#